data_934e342c8db77dde0c9e48cbad6c6dab
#
_entry.id   934e342c8db77dde0c9e48cbad6c6dab
#
_cell.length_a   1.000
_cell.length_b   1.000
_cell.length_c   1.000
_cell.angle_alpha   90.00
_cell.angle_beta   90.00
_cell.angle_gamma   90.00
#
_symmetry.space_group_name_H-M   'P 1'
#
loop_
_entity.id
_entity.type
_entity.pdbx_description
1 polymer ?
#
loop_
_entity_poly.entity_id
_entity_poly.type
_entity_poly.pdbx_seq_one_letter_code
_entity_poly.pdbx_strand_id
1 'polypeptide(L)'
;IGISFWDPFLHLGALLHIMLPERHDAEEGNIYKYADSGIHETIRKLSAFGMVKSRTVVKIAGGAKMFEIRGNAEFGNIGSRNTFMVKKILQEENMRISAEDTGGAFARTMILDIESGDVAIRTMGKPERHL
;
A
#
# COMPACT_ATOMS: atom_id res chain seq x y z
N ILE A 1 2.11 2.61 -4.54
CA ILE A 1 2.00 2.47 -3.08
C ILE A 1 2.21 1.02 -2.70
N GLY A 2 3.10 0.78 -1.75
CA GLY A 2 3.22 -0.47 -1.04
C GLY A 2 2.33 -0.46 0.20
N ILE A 3 1.63 -1.56 0.45
CA ILE A 3 0.74 -1.72 1.60
C ILE A 3 1.08 -3.04 2.27
N SER A 4 1.51 -2.99 3.52
CA SER A 4 1.76 -4.18 4.32
C SER A 4 0.56 -4.48 5.21
N PHE A 5 0.22 -5.76 5.27
CA PHE A 5 -0.77 -6.31 6.19
C PHE A 5 -0.08 -7.37 7.03
N TRP A 6 -0.23 -7.32 8.33
CA TRP A 6 0.40 -8.30 9.22
C TRP A 6 -0.50 -8.60 10.42
N ASP A 7 -0.85 -9.86 10.57
CA ASP A 7 -1.58 -10.38 11.72
C ASP A 7 -0.56 -10.95 12.72
N PRO A 8 -0.32 -10.27 13.85
CA PRO A 8 0.72 -10.65 14.81
C PRO A 8 0.44 -11.98 15.51
N PHE A 9 -0.80 -12.36 15.63
CA PHE A 9 -1.17 -13.61 16.29
C PHE A 9 -0.83 -14.82 15.42
N LEU A 10 -1.05 -14.71 14.11
CA LEU A 10 -0.82 -15.80 13.17
C LEU A 10 0.57 -15.74 12.51
N HIS A 11 1.32 -14.67 12.67
CA HIS A 11 2.50 -14.38 11.86
C HIS A 11 2.20 -14.49 10.36
N LEU A 12 1.04 -14.00 9.99
CA LEU A 12 0.50 -14.00 8.64
C LEU A 12 0.51 -12.59 8.07
N GLY A 13 1.03 -12.44 6.88
CA GLY A 13 1.02 -11.13 6.24
C GLY A 13 1.08 -11.17 4.74
N ALA A 14 0.93 -10.00 4.15
CA ALA A 14 1.06 -9.77 2.72
C ALA A 14 1.65 -8.40 2.46
N LEU A 15 2.31 -8.27 1.34
CA LEU A 15 2.77 -7.00 0.80
C LEU A 15 2.12 -6.80 -0.57
N LEU A 16 1.29 -5.77 -0.67
CA LEU A 16 0.59 -5.39 -1.88
C LEU A 16 1.24 -4.16 -2.48
N HIS A 17 1.52 -4.18 -3.78
CA HIS A 17 2.04 -3.04 -4.52
C HIS A 17 1.03 -2.59 -5.58
N ILE A 18 0.31 -1.50 -5.30
CA ILE A 18 -0.63 -0.93 -6.26
C ILE A 18 0.03 0.18 -7.09
N MET A 19 -0.45 0.35 -8.30
CA MET A 19 0.07 1.32 -9.26
C MET A 19 -0.95 2.36 -9.70
N LEU A 20 -2.25 2.03 -9.61
CA LEU A 20 -3.36 2.87 -10.02
C LEU A 20 -4.46 2.88 -8.96
N PRO A 21 -5.27 3.96 -8.87
CA PRO A 21 -6.27 4.08 -7.81
C PRO A 21 -7.47 3.16 -7.98
N GLU A 22 -8.00 3.05 -9.19
CA GLU A 22 -9.26 2.35 -9.47
C GLU A 22 -9.14 1.44 -10.66
N ARG A 23 -9.82 0.29 -10.56
CA ARG A 23 -10.04 -0.61 -11.69
C ARG A 23 -11.35 -0.25 -12.37
N HIS A 24 -11.29 0.00 -13.68
CA HIS A 24 -12.47 0.20 -14.49
C HIS A 24 -13.00 -1.14 -14.99
N ASP A 25 -14.33 -1.23 -15.18
CA ASP A 25 -14.99 -2.44 -15.63
C ASP A 25 -14.42 -2.95 -16.96
N ALA A 26 -14.31 -4.26 -17.06
CA ALA A 26 -13.82 -4.97 -18.24
C ALA A 26 -12.32 -4.80 -18.56
N GLU A 27 -11.52 -4.16 -17.71
CA GLU A 27 -10.08 -4.23 -17.88
C GLU A 27 -9.55 -5.62 -17.54
N GLU A 28 -8.91 -6.23 -18.51
CA GLU A 28 -8.15 -7.45 -18.29
C GLU A 28 -6.82 -7.11 -17.61
N GLY A 29 -6.33 -8.02 -16.80
CA GLY A 29 -5.03 -7.88 -16.19
C GLY A 29 -5.01 -8.15 -14.69
N ASN A 30 -3.92 -7.76 -14.07
CA ASN A 30 -3.65 -8.03 -12.66
C ASN A 30 -4.51 -7.14 -11.76
N ILE A 31 -5.47 -7.73 -11.06
CA ILE A 31 -6.35 -7.02 -10.11
C ILE A 31 -5.58 -6.35 -8.98
N TYR A 32 -4.39 -6.82 -8.65
CA TYR A 32 -3.54 -6.23 -7.60
C TYR A 32 -2.83 -4.94 -8.04
N LYS A 33 -2.94 -4.57 -9.29
CA LYS A 33 -2.40 -3.30 -9.81
C LYS A 33 -3.18 -2.08 -9.30
N TYR A 34 -4.43 -2.27 -8.90
CA TYR A 34 -5.36 -1.21 -8.52
C TYR A 34 -5.64 -1.22 -7.03
N ALA A 35 -5.77 -0.02 -6.42
CA ALA A 35 -5.99 0.09 -4.99
C ALA A 35 -7.29 -0.58 -4.55
N ASP A 36 -8.39 -0.34 -5.25
CA ASP A 36 -9.70 -0.92 -4.91
C ASP A 36 -9.70 -2.45 -4.99
N SER A 37 -9.48 -3.01 -6.17
CA SER A 37 -9.49 -4.46 -6.35
C SER A 37 -8.36 -5.18 -5.62
N GLY A 38 -7.18 -4.56 -5.55
CA GLY A 38 -6.01 -5.14 -4.89
C GLY A 38 -6.19 -5.25 -3.37
N ILE A 39 -6.66 -4.20 -2.72
CA ILE A 39 -6.90 -4.20 -1.28
C ILE A 39 -8.00 -5.19 -0.91
N HIS A 40 -9.14 -5.15 -1.60
CA HIS A 40 -10.25 -6.06 -1.33
C HIS A 40 -9.85 -7.53 -1.49
N GLU A 41 -9.15 -7.87 -2.56
CA GLU A 41 -8.71 -9.25 -2.81
C GLU A 41 -7.65 -9.72 -1.80
N THR A 42 -6.71 -8.83 -1.42
CA THR A 42 -5.71 -9.15 -0.40
C THR A 42 -6.37 -9.43 0.95
N ILE A 43 -7.33 -8.60 1.38
CA ILE A 43 -8.10 -8.82 2.61
C ILE A 43 -8.87 -10.13 2.53
N ARG A 44 -9.53 -10.40 1.41
CA ARG A 44 -10.28 -11.64 1.21
C ARG A 44 -9.39 -12.87 1.37
N LYS A 45 -8.23 -12.89 0.73
CA LYS A 45 -7.28 -14.00 0.82
C LYS A 45 -6.72 -14.18 2.23
N LEU A 46 -6.28 -13.10 2.86
CA LEU A 46 -5.76 -13.17 4.23
C LEU A 46 -6.83 -13.63 5.22
N SER A 47 -8.06 -13.17 5.06
CA SER A 47 -9.19 -13.60 5.89
C SER A 47 -9.48 -15.09 5.74
N ALA A 48 -9.33 -15.65 4.53
CA ALA A 48 -9.45 -17.08 4.28
C ALA A 48 -8.37 -17.90 5.03
N PHE A 49 -7.22 -17.32 5.31
CA PHE A 49 -6.16 -17.93 6.12
C PHE A 49 -6.30 -17.63 7.62
N GLY A 50 -7.35 -16.94 8.04
CA GLY A 50 -7.63 -16.69 9.44
C GLY A 50 -7.26 -15.29 9.94
N MET A 51 -6.83 -14.38 9.08
CA MET A 51 -6.56 -12.99 9.47
C MET A 51 -7.80 -12.37 10.11
N VAL A 52 -7.60 -11.64 11.20
CA VAL A 52 -8.64 -10.84 11.85
C VAL A 52 -8.32 -9.35 11.65
N LYS A 53 -9.22 -8.63 11.01
CA LYS A 53 -9.01 -7.21 10.67
C LYS A 53 -8.67 -6.34 11.88
N SER A 54 -9.37 -6.53 12.99
CA SER A 54 -9.21 -5.69 14.19
C SER A 54 -7.82 -5.77 14.83
N ARG A 55 -7.07 -6.84 14.61
CA ARG A 55 -5.70 -6.98 15.11
C ARG A 55 -4.63 -6.83 14.05
N THR A 56 -5.01 -6.72 12.79
CA THR A 56 -4.07 -6.60 11.66
C THR A 56 -3.40 -5.24 11.66
N VAL A 57 -2.08 -5.25 11.59
CA VAL A 57 -1.25 -4.05 11.49
C VAL A 57 -1.09 -3.69 10.01
N VAL A 58 -1.49 -2.49 9.64
CA VAL A 58 -1.38 -1.97 8.27
C VAL A 58 -0.42 -0.80 8.23
N LYS A 59 0.55 -0.87 7.33
CA LYS A 59 1.50 0.23 7.06
C LYS A 59 1.55 0.49 5.56
N ILE A 60 1.77 1.75 5.19
CA ILE A 60 1.83 2.14 3.78
C ILE A 60 3.06 2.99 3.47
N ALA A 61 3.59 2.85 2.26
CA ALA A 61 4.70 3.65 1.78
C ALA A 61 4.62 3.91 0.28
N GLY A 62 5.17 5.02 -0.17
CA GLY A 62 5.23 5.37 -1.58
C GLY A 62 4.44 6.63 -1.92
N GLY A 63 3.89 6.67 -3.12
CA GLY A 63 3.15 7.84 -3.60
C GLY A 63 4.01 9.06 -3.87
N ALA A 64 5.28 8.87 -4.20
CA ALA A 64 6.18 9.95 -4.54
C ALA A 64 5.78 10.60 -5.86
N LYS A 65 5.94 11.92 -5.94
CA LYS A 65 5.86 12.67 -7.18
C LYS A 65 7.25 12.68 -7.83
N MET A 66 7.47 11.74 -8.75
CA MET A 66 8.79 11.54 -9.35
C MET A 66 9.05 12.39 -10.59
N PHE A 67 7.99 12.91 -11.22
CA PHE A 67 8.09 13.69 -12.45
C PHE A 67 7.17 14.92 -12.39
N GLU A 68 7.70 16.08 -12.82
CA GLU A 68 6.88 17.23 -13.16
C GLU A 68 6.61 17.18 -14.66
N ILE A 69 5.36 16.83 -15.03
CA ILE A 69 4.92 16.90 -16.41
C ILE A 69 4.29 18.28 -16.61
N ARG A 70 4.96 19.13 -17.38
CA ARG A 70 4.40 20.43 -17.77
C ARG A 70 3.15 20.21 -18.62
N GLY A 71 2.01 20.74 -18.14
CA GLY A 71 0.77 20.84 -18.91
C GLY A 71 -0.25 19.72 -18.72
N ASN A 72 0.00 18.71 -17.90
CA ASN A 72 -1.00 17.70 -17.59
C ASN A 72 -1.01 17.37 -16.09
N ALA A 73 -1.90 18.06 -15.35
CA ALA A 73 -2.03 17.91 -13.90
C ALA A 73 -2.46 16.51 -13.46
N GLU A 74 -3.09 15.73 -14.34
CA GLU A 74 -3.59 14.39 -14.00
C GLU A 74 -2.46 13.38 -13.80
N PHE A 75 -1.45 13.37 -14.64
CA PHE A 75 -0.33 12.44 -14.53
C PHE A 75 0.65 12.83 -13.41
N GLY A 76 0.81 14.12 -13.12
CA GLY A 76 1.68 14.60 -12.05
C GLY A 76 1.22 14.24 -10.64
N ASN A 77 -0.07 13.90 -10.47
CA ASN A 77 -0.71 13.64 -9.18
C ASN A 77 -1.08 12.17 -8.93
N ILE A 78 -0.57 11.22 -9.73
CA ILE A 78 -0.91 9.81 -9.57
C ILE A 78 -0.52 9.27 -8.19
N GLY A 79 0.61 9.69 -7.64
CA GLY A 79 1.05 9.32 -6.29
C GLY A 79 0.07 9.79 -5.22
N SER A 80 -0.39 11.04 -5.30
CA SER A 80 -1.39 11.60 -4.38
C SER A 80 -2.75 10.92 -4.51
N ARG A 81 -3.18 10.65 -5.73
CA ARG A 81 -4.43 9.96 -6.01
C ARG A 81 -4.40 8.52 -5.49
N ASN A 82 -3.30 7.81 -5.69
CA ASN A 82 -3.10 6.48 -5.14
C ASN A 82 -3.15 6.49 -3.61
N THR A 83 -2.43 7.42 -2.98
CA THR A 83 -2.41 7.57 -1.52
C THR A 83 -3.81 7.85 -0.97
N PHE A 84 -4.54 8.77 -1.58
CA PHE A 84 -5.91 9.09 -1.19
C PHE A 84 -6.83 7.87 -1.28
N MET A 85 -6.77 7.15 -2.39
CA MET A 85 -7.64 5.99 -2.62
C MET A 85 -7.31 4.84 -1.66
N VAL A 86 -6.03 4.57 -1.42
CA VAL A 86 -5.60 3.56 -0.45
C VAL A 86 -6.14 3.87 0.94
N LYS A 87 -5.99 5.11 1.40
CA LYS A 87 -6.51 5.53 2.72
C LYS A 87 -8.02 5.42 2.81
N LYS A 88 -8.73 5.84 1.75
CA LYS A 88 -10.20 5.75 1.67
C LYS A 88 -10.68 4.30 1.79
N ILE A 89 -10.11 3.40 1.01
CA ILE A 89 -10.53 1.99 0.99
C ILE A 89 -10.22 1.30 2.32
N LEU A 90 -9.04 1.53 2.90
CA LEU A 90 -8.69 0.97 4.21
C LEU A 90 -9.63 1.49 5.31
N GLN A 91 -10.02 2.76 5.25
CA GLN A 91 -11.01 3.32 6.17
C GLN A 91 -12.39 2.65 6.01
N GLU A 92 -12.85 2.46 4.78
CA GLU A 92 -14.11 1.76 4.47
C GLU A 92 -14.09 0.32 4.96
N GLU A 93 -12.93 -0.33 4.94
CA GLU A 93 -12.70 -1.68 5.46
C GLU A 93 -12.49 -1.73 6.98
N ASN A 94 -12.58 -0.59 7.67
CA ASN A 94 -12.33 -0.46 9.11
C ASN A 94 -10.92 -0.93 9.51
N MET A 95 -9.95 -0.71 8.65
CA MET A 95 -8.54 -1.03 8.92
C MET A 95 -7.74 0.25 9.10
N ARG A 96 -7.20 0.42 10.31
CA ARG A 96 -6.39 1.58 10.66
C ARG A 96 -4.98 1.45 10.11
N ILE A 97 -4.47 2.52 9.51
CA ILE A 97 -3.06 2.64 9.14
C ILE A 97 -2.27 3.00 10.40
N SER A 98 -1.36 2.11 10.81
CA SER A 98 -0.53 2.28 12.02
C SER A 98 0.65 3.21 11.79
N ALA A 99 1.21 3.19 10.59
CA ALA A 99 2.34 4.03 10.20
C ALA A 99 2.37 4.23 8.69
N GLU A 100 2.93 5.34 8.26
CA GLU A 100 3.06 5.64 6.84
C GLU A 100 4.32 6.44 6.51
N ASP A 101 4.83 6.22 5.32
CA ASP A 101 5.89 7.02 4.71
C ASP A 101 5.50 7.32 3.26
N THR A 102 4.69 8.36 3.07
CA THR A 102 4.06 8.68 1.78
C THR A 102 4.42 10.06 1.28
N GLY A 103 4.26 10.26 -0.03
CA GLY A 103 4.54 11.54 -0.67
C GLY A 103 6.01 11.78 -0.95
N GLY A 104 6.39 13.05 -1.02
CA GLY A 104 7.77 13.44 -1.34
C GLY A 104 8.15 13.19 -2.79
N ALA A 105 9.46 13.11 -3.05
CA ALA A 105 10.03 13.02 -4.39
C ALA A 105 10.92 11.78 -4.62
N PHE A 106 11.02 10.88 -3.65
CA PHE A 106 11.94 9.75 -3.70
C PHE A 106 11.19 8.41 -3.76
N ALA A 107 11.61 7.54 -4.64
CA ALA A 107 11.20 6.15 -4.67
C ALA A 107 11.68 5.41 -3.41
N ARG A 108 10.89 4.45 -2.97
CA ARG A 108 11.17 3.67 -1.76
C ARG A 108 11.05 2.18 -2.05
N THR A 109 11.85 1.40 -1.36
CA THR A 109 11.66 -0.05 -1.26
C THR A 109 11.12 -0.37 0.12
N MET A 110 10.00 -1.07 0.16
CA MET A 110 9.33 -1.49 1.39
C MET A 110 9.58 -2.97 1.64
N ILE A 111 10.04 -3.32 2.83
CA ILE A 111 10.41 -4.68 3.20
C ILE A 111 9.62 -5.05 4.45
N LEU A 112 8.80 -6.10 4.36
CA LEU A 112 8.02 -6.63 5.48
C LEU A 112 8.69 -7.89 6.01
N ASP A 113 9.02 -7.90 7.29
CA ASP A 113 9.43 -9.09 8.02
C ASP A 113 8.17 -9.75 8.60
N ILE A 114 7.83 -10.93 8.13
CA ILE A 114 6.60 -11.64 8.54
C ILE A 114 6.70 -12.16 9.98
N GLU A 115 7.88 -12.47 10.46
CA GLU A 115 8.03 -12.99 11.82
C GLU A 115 7.82 -11.90 12.87
N SER A 116 8.41 -10.72 12.66
CA SER A 116 8.34 -9.60 13.60
C SER A 116 7.25 -8.57 13.29
N GLY A 117 6.81 -8.50 12.04
CA GLY A 117 5.94 -7.45 11.54
C GLY A 117 6.67 -6.13 11.25
N ASP A 118 7.99 -6.11 11.42
CA ASP A 118 8.78 -4.93 11.13
C ASP A 118 8.72 -4.57 9.64
N VAL A 119 8.64 -3.28 9.36
CA VAL A 119 8.67 -2.74 8.00
C VAL A 119 9.86 -1.80 7.87
N ALA A 120 10.80 -2.18 7.03
CA ALA A 120 11.94 -1.34 6.67
C ALA A 120 11.66 -0.58 5.37
N ILE A 121 12.09 0.67 5.33
CA ILE A 121 12.03 1.55 4.17
C ILE A 121 13.44 1.91 3.73
N ARG A 122 13.78 1.55 2.50
CA ARG A 122 15.04 1.94 1.86
C ARG A 122 14.78 2.99 0.80
N THR A 123 15.56 4.06 0.87
CA THR A 123 15.56 5.14 -0.11
C THR A 123 16.99 5.40 -0.54
N MET A 124 17.24 5.47 -1.85
CA MET A 124 18.57 5.71 -2.36
C MET A 124 19.20 6.98 -1.76
N GLY A 125 20.44 6.87 -1.26
CA GLY A 125 21.17 7.98 -0.67
C GLY A 125 20.73 8.39 0.73
N LYS A 126 19.83 7.62 1.39
CA LYS A 126 19.35 7.89 2.74
C LYS A 126 19.52 6.67 3.64
N PRO A 127 19.67 6.87 4.96
CA PRO A 127 19.66 5.75 5.90
C PRO A 127 18.36 4.97 5.85
N GLU A 128 18.44 3.65 6.05
CA GLU A 128 17.25 2.80 6.21
C GLU A 128 16.43 3.25 7.42
N ARG A 129 15.12 3.27 7.26
CA ARG A 129 14.16 3.63 8.32
C ARG A 129 13.21 2.47 8.58
N HIS A 130 12.60 2.47 9.76
CA HIS A 130 11.61 1.48 10.15
C HIS A 130 10.30 2.18 10.51
N LEU A 131 9.19 1.62 10.03
CA LEU A 131 7.86 2.11 10.36
C LEU A 131 7.25 1.36 11.55
#